data_85640db975dff02125f3e839a5c3bcc4
#
_entry.id   85640db975dff02125f3e839a5c3bcc4
#
_cell.length_a   1.000
_cell.length_b   1.000
_cell.length_c   1.000
_cell.angle_alpha   90.00
_cell.angle_beta   90.00
_cell.angle_gamma   90.00
#
_symmetry.space_group_name_H-M   'P 1'
#
loop_
_entity.id
_entity.type
_entity.pdbx_description
1 polymer ?
#
loop_
_entity_poly.entity_id
_entity_poly.type
_entity_poly.pdbx_seq_one_letter_code
_entity_poly.pdbx_strand_id
1 'polypeptide(L)'
;MTARWPEFAPALDRATHHAREWLTSLADRPVHPRVDADALAPVLGGPLPEGPTAPEAVVDELAAGIEPGLMGMPSGRFFGWVIGGTLPAALAADWLTSAWDQNTAMRHATPGVVAVEEAAGAWALDLLGLPAGADVGFVTGATMANFTGLAAARQRVLTDAGWDVERDGLSGGPRVRVLVGEERHGTVDLALRYLGLGTPTAVSADGQGRLVVDSLARALAEGDGPTIVCLQAGNLHSGAFDPMADAIEVAHAHGAWVHVDGAFGLWAAASPRLRGLLAGHERADSWATDAHKTLNVPYDCGLAIVADPEPLRRTFGMHAEYFATFQGAGDPMERVPELSRRARGVPVWAALRSLGRSGVEDLVDGLASTARAIADGIAAIEGAEIVNDVVFTQVSVAFGSDERTREVTARLLADGVTWMSGSRWQGRDVLRVSVSNWSTDAEDVARSIDAVRRAAAG
;
A
#
# COMPACT_ATOMS: atom_id res chain seq x y z
N MET A 1 -13.00 1.45 -48.31
CA MET A 1 -12.91 2.43 -47.21
C MET A 1 -11.76 1.99 -46.35
N THR A 2 -10.63 2.67 -46.37
CA THR A 2 -9.54 2.41 -45.42
C THR A 2 -10.05 2.69 -44.01
N ALA A 3 -9.91 1.74 -43.10
CA ALA A 3 -10.29 1.91 -41.74
C ALA A 3 -9.64 3.21 -41.18
N ARG A 4 -10.45 4.06 -40.57
CA ARG A 4 -9.99 5.38 -40.10
C ARG A 4 -9.03 5.26 -38.91
N TRP A 5 -9.01 4.10 -38.25
CA TRP A 5 -8.23 3.80 -37.05
C TRP A 5 -7.56 2.43 -37.22
N PRO A 6 -6.36 2.22 -36.65
CA PRO A 6 -5.75 0.89 -36.59
C PRO A 6 -6.67 -0.07 -35.81
N GLU A 7 -6.61 -1.34 -36.16
CA GLU A 7 -7.30 -2.39 -35.43
C GLU A 7 -6.61 -2.61 -34.06
N PHE A 8 -7.40 -2.83 -33.02
CA PHE A 8 -6.84 -3.10 -31.67
C PHE A 8 -6.23 -4.50 -31.54
N ALA A 9 -6.79 -5.49 -32.26
CA ALA A 9 -6.46 -6.90 -32.07
C ALA A 9 -4.96 -7.21 -32.24
N PRO A 10 -4.23 -6.76 -33.29
CA PRO A 10 -2.82 -7.09 -33.44
C PRO A 10 -1.96 -6.66 -32.25
N ALA A 11 -2.14 -5.44 -31.75
CA ALA A 11 -1.41 -4.92 -30.59
C ALA A 11 -1.76 -5.66 -29.30
N LEU A 12 -3.05 -5.97 -29.07
CA LEU A 12 -3.50 -6.71 -27.88
C LEU A 12 -3.01 -8.17 -27.88
N ASP A 13 -2.96 -8.81 -29.06
CA ASP A 13 -2.42 -10.16 -29.20
C ASP A 13 -0.92 -10.19 -28.85
N ARG A 14 -0.14 -9.19 -29.28
CA ARG A 14 1.28 -9.08 -28.92
C ARG A 14 1.45 -8.81 -27.43
N ALA A 15 0.68 -7.90 -26.86
CA ALA A 15 0.71 -7.62 -25.42
C ALA A 15 0.37 -8.88 -24.60
N THR A 16 -0.65 -9.65 -25.01
CA THR A 16 -1.02 -10.91 -24.38
C THR A 16 0.10 -11.93 -24.46
N HIS A 17 0.75 -12.05 -25.61
CA HIS A 17 1.89 -12.96 -25.80
C HIS A 17 3.02 -12.62 -24.82
N HIS A 18 3.52 -11.38 -24.83
CA HIS A 18 4.61 -10.95 -23.96
C HIS A 18 4.28 -11.08 -22.46
N ALA A 19 3.05 -10.72 -22.07
CA ALA A 19 2.62 -10.84 -20.69
C ALA A 19 2.60 -12.31 -20.21
N ARG A 20 2.14 -13.24 -21.05
CA ARG A 20 2.15 -14.68 -20.71
C ARG A 20 3.57 -15.23 -20.61
N GLU A 21 4.46 -14.87 -21.55
CA GLU A 21 5.88 -15.28 -21.48
C GLU A 21 6.53 -14.74 -20.20
N TRP A 22 6.31 -13.47 -19.86
CA TRP A 22 6.81 -12.88 -18.63
C TRP A 22 6.33 -13.63 -17.41
N LEU A 23 5.02 -13.83 -17.24
CA LEU A 23 4.43 -14.50 -16.08
C LEU A 23 4.92 -15.95 -15.95
N THR A 24 5.04 -16.69 -17.06
CA THR A 24 5.53 -18.06 -17.05
C THR A 24 7.01 -18.13 -16.65
N SER A 25 7.80 -17.13 -16.99
CA SER A 25 9.23 -17.09 -16.67
C SER A 25 9.57 -16.82 -15.20
N LEU A 26 8.61 -16.33 -14.40
CA LEU A 26 8.84 -15.88 -13.01
C LEU A 26 9.36 -16.97 -12.07
N ALA A 27 9.02 -18.24 -12.35
CA ALA A 27 9.49 -19.38 -11.55
C ALA A 27 11.02 -19.56 -11.60
N ASP A 28 11.63 -19.28 -12.77
CA ASP A 28 13.04 -19.61 -13.01
C ASP A 28 13.94 -18.39 -13.23
N ARG A 29 13.37 -17.26 -13.63
CA ARG A 29 14.16 -16.06 -13.92
C ARG A 29 14.81 -15.49 -12.66
N PRO A 30 15.99 -14.84 -12.77
CA PRO A 30 16.54 -14.03 -11.69
C PRO A 30 15.53 -12.95 -11.26
N VAL A 31 15.43 -12.72 -9.94
CA VAL A 31 14.52 -11.71 -9.41
C VAL A 31 15.04 -10.29 -9.64
N HIS A 32 16.37 -10.11 -9.55
CA HIS A 32 17.03 -8.82 -9.78
C HIS A 32 17.09 -8.49 -11.28
N PRO A 33 16.88 -7.22 -11.70
CA PRO A 33 17.07 -6.80 -13.10
C PRO A 33 18.54 -6.96 -13.52
N ARG A 34 18.76 -7.19 -14.81
CA ARG A 34 20.11 -7.43 -15.37
C ARG A 34 20.86 -6.15 -15.69
N VAL A 35 20.14 -5.06 -15.89
CA VAL A 35 20.67 -3.76 -16.28
C VAL A 35 19.96 -2.65 -15.50
N ASP A 36 20.60 -1.50 -15.38
CA ASP A 36 20.05 -0.31 -14.78
C ASP A 36 19.33 0.59 -15.80
N ALA A 37 18.71 1.66 -15.31
CA ALA A 37 17.97 2.61 -16.15
C ALA A 37 18.86 3.35 -17.14
N ASP A 38 20.12 3.65 -16.77
CA ASP A 38 21.05 4.39 -17.62
C ASP A 38 21.48 3.55 -18.84
N ALA A 39 21.60 2.23 -18.69
CA ALA A 39 21.86 1.30 -19.79
C ALA A 39 20.67 1.15 -20.74
N LEU A 40 19.43 1.31 -20.25
CA LEU A 40 18.21 1.22 -21.05
C LEU A 40 17.84 2.54 -21.75
N ALA A 41 18.20 3.68 -21.17
CA ALA A 41 17.83 4.98 -21.70
C ALA A 41 18.19 5.18 -23.20
N PRO A 42 19.37 4.75 -23.70
CA PRO A 42 19.68 4.84 -25.15
C PRO A 42 18.85 3.89 -26.01
N VAL A 43 18.38 2.76 -25.47
CA VAL A 43 17.59 1.76 -26.22
C VAL A 43 16.16 2.23 -26.37
N LEU A 44 15.58 2.82 -25.34
CA LEU A 44 14.18 3.25 -25.28
C LEU A 44 13.98 4.72 -25.67
N GLY A 45 15.05 5.50 -25.65
CA GLY A 45 15.05 6.94 -25.93
C GLY A 45 15.49 7.27 -27.34
N GLY A 46 15.88 8.52 -27.54
CA GLY A 46 16.31 9.09 -28.83
C GLY A 46 15.32 10.13 -29.34
N PRO A 47 15.52 10.64 -30.58
CA PRO A 47 14.58 11.57 -31.20
C PRO A 47 13.24 10.87 -31.44
N LEU A 48 12.16 11.63 -31.31
CA LEU A 48 10.83 11.13 -31.71
C LEU A 48 10.84 10.74 -33.21
N PRO A 49 10.32 9.55 -33.58
CA PRO A 49 10.24 9.13 -34.95
C PRO A 49 9.47 10.14 -35.84
N GLU A 50 9.94 10.38 -37.05
CA GLU A 50 9.30 11.29 -38.01
C GLU A 50 7.97 10.78 -38.54
N GLY A 51 7.74 9.46 -38.53
CA GLY A 51 6.53 8.84 -39.04
C GLY A 51 5.90 7.84 -38.08
N PRO A 52 4.66 7.41 -38.35
CA PRO A 52 3.95 6.44 -37.52
C PRO A 52 4.59 5.05 -37.62
N THR A 53 4.57 4.32 -36.52
CA THR A 53 4.94 2.90 -36.40
C THR A 53 3.68 2.06 -36.16
N ALA A 54 3.63 0.84 -36.69
CA ALA A 54 2.52 -0.07 -36.46
C ALA A 54 2.38 -0.40 -34.96
N PRO A 55 1.16 -0.35 -34.38
CA PRO A 55 0.96 -0.52 -32.94
C PRO A 55 1.54 -1.82 -32.37
N GLU A 56 1.42 -2.94 -33.08
CA GLU A 56 1.98 -4.24 -32.70
C GLU A 56 3.52 -4.22 -32.66
N ALA A 57 4.16 -3.50 -33.59
CA ALA A 57 5.62 -3.36 -33.62
C ALA A 57 6.09 -2.50 -32.42
N VAL A 58 5.34 -1.47 -32.04
CA VAL A 58 5.63 -0.65 -30.85
C VAL A 58 5.55 -1.50 -29.57
N VAL A 59 4.57 -2.41 -29.47
CA VAL A 59 4.45 -3.32 -28.33
C VAL A 59 5.63 -4.28 -28.25
N ASP A 60 6.07 -4.83 -29.40
CA ASP A 60 7.23 -5.72 -29.45
C ASP A 60 8.53 -5.00 -29.08
N GLU A 61 8.74 -3.80 -29.60
CA GLU A 61 9.91 -2.96 -29.31
C GLU A 61 9.96 -2.58 -27.83
N LEU A 62 8.83 -2.17 -27.26
CA LEU A 62 8.71 -1.86 -25.84
C LEU A 62 9.04 -3.06 -24.97
N ALA A 63 8.41 -4.22 -25.24
CA ALA A 63 8.59 -5.43 -24.44
C ALA A 63 10.05 -5.91 -24.47
N ALA A 64 10.67 -5.96 -25.66
CA ALA A 64 12.07 -6.35 -25.82
C ALA A 64 13.03 -5.33 -25.17
N GLY A 65 12.73 -4.04 -25.29
CA GLY A 65 13.58 -2.98 -24.78
C GLY A 65 13.62 -2.91 -23.26
N ILE A 66 12.48 -3.10 -22.56
CA ILE A 66 12.41 -2.98 -21.10
C ILE A 66 12.72 -4.28 -20.36
N GLU A 67 12.55 -5.45 -20.99
CA GLU A 67 12.63 -6.77 -20.32
C GLU A 67 13.91 -6.97 -19.51
N PRO A 68 15.12 -6.60 -19.95
CA PRO A 68 16.34 -6.77 -19.18
C PRO A 68 16.39 -5.96 -17.87
N GLY A 69 15.64 -4.86 -17.80
CA GLY A 69 15.53 -3.97 -16.64
C GLY A 69 14.33 -4.24 -15.73
N LEU A 70 13.48 -5.21 -16.07
CA LEU A 70 12.34 -5.56 -15.23
C LEU A 70 12.78 -6.38 -14.02
N MET A 71 12.36 -5.93 -12.83
CA MET A 71 12.48 -6.72 -11.62
C MET A 71 11.36 -7.77 -11.56
N GLY A 72 11.70 -8.98 -11.14
CA GLY A 72 10.73 -10.07 -10.95
C GLY A 72 9.83 -9.87 -9.73
N MET A 73 9.20 -8.69 -9.57
CA MET A 73 8.35 -8.39 -8.42
C MET A 73 7.21 -9.41 -8.22
N PRO A 74 6.56 -9.95 -9.27
CA PRO A 74 5.54 -10.97 -9.07
C PRO A 74 6.09 -12.37 -8.78
N SER A 75 7.41 -12.57 -8.72
CA SER A 75 8.00 -13.86 -8.33
C SER A 75 7.73 -14.18 -6.86
N GLY A 76 7.45 -15.44 -6.53
CA GLY A 76 7.35 -15.95 -5.15
C GLY A 76 8.62 -15.76 -4.32
N ARG A 77 9.75 -15.41 -4.96
CA ARG A 77 11.06 -15.18 -4.32
C ARG A 77 11.41 -13.69 -4.17
N PHE A 78 10.47 -12.80 -4.43
CA PHE A 78 10.62 -11.37 -4.19
C PHE A 78 10.03 -10.99 -2.82
N PHE A 79 10.87 -10.47 -1.92
CA PHE A 79 10.49 -10.10 -0.55
C PHE A 79 10.82 -8.64 -0.22
N GLY A 80 10.66 -7.75 -1.20
CA GLY A 80 10.99 -6.34 -1.07
C GLY A 80 9.81 -5.44 -0.72
N TRP A 81 10.07 -4.34 -0.02
CA TRP A 81 9.22 -3.15 0.16
C TRP A 81 7.75 -3.39 0.56
N VAL A 82 7.41 -4.58 1.06
CA VAL A 82 6.01 -4.98 1.38
C VAL A 82 5.10 -4.95 0.15
N ILE A 83 5.60 -5.36 -0.99
CA ILE A 83 4.90 -5.43 -2.27
C ILE A 83 5.19 -6.77 -2.95
N GLY A 84 4.46 -7.07 -3.99
CA GLY A 84 4.69 -8.23 -4.87
C GLY A 84 3.45 -9.07 -5.04
N GLY A 85 3.39 -9.70 -6.20
CA GLY A 85 2.29 -10.56 -6.59
C GLY A 85 1.06 -9.82 -7.07
N THR A 86 0.39 -10.45 -8.01
CA THR A 86 -0.93 -10.05 -8.51
C THR A 86 -1.79 -11.28 -8.66
N LEU A 87 -3.00 -11.24 -8.13
CA LEU A 87 -3.99 -12.31 -8.32
C LEU A 87 -4.43 -12.37 -9.78
N PRO A 88 -4.58 -13.57 -10.37
CA PRO A 88 -4.95 -13.71 -11.78
C PRO A 88 -6.24 -12.98 -12.17
N ALA A 89 -7.29 -13.06 -11.33
CA ALA A 89 -8.55 -12.37 -11.58
C ALA A 89 -8.40 -10.84 -11.52
N ALA A 90 -7.57 -10.33 -10.59
CA ALA A 90 -7.31 -8.89 -10.46
C ALA A 90 -6.51 -8.35 -11.66
N LEU A 91 -5.48 -9.08 -12.12
CA LEU A 91 -4.71 -8.71 -13.30
C LEU A 91 -5.57 -8.68 -14.56
N ALA A 92 -6.40 -9.70 -14.78
CA ALA A 92 -7.31 -9.74 -15.92
C ALA A 92 -8.35 -8.60 -15.88
N ALA A 93 -8.90 -8.29 -14.70
CA ALA A 93 -9.81 -7.17 -14.51
C ALA A 93 -9.13 -5.81 -14.72
N ASP A 94 -7.84 -5.70 -14.40
CA ASP A 94 -7.06 -4.48 -14.67
C ASP A 94 -6.87 -4.24 -16.18
N TRP A 95 -6.66 -5.30 -16.97
CA TRP A 95 -6.64 -5.20 -18.43
C TRP A 95 -7.98 -4.72 -18.98
N LEU A 96 -9.10 -5.23 -18.45
CA LEU A 96 -10.43 -4.76 -18.80
C LEU A 96 -10.65 -3.30 -18.40
N THR A 97 -10.14 -2.87 -17.24
CA THR A 97 -10.19 -1.48 -16.79
C THR A 97 -9.50 -0.56 -17.77
N SER A 98 -8.34 -0.96 -18.31
CA SER A 98 -7.63 -0.21 -19.35
C SER A 98 -8.41 -0.17 -20.67
N ALA A 99 -8.99 -1.32 -21.10
CA ALA A 99 -9.74 -1.41 -22.35
C ALA A 99 -11.07 -0.63 -22.30
N TRP A 100 -11.74 -0.59 -21.15
CA TRP A 100 -12.98 0.16 -20.98
C TRP A 100 -12.78 1.67 -20.85
N ASP A 101 -11.60 2.10 -20.39
CA ASP A 101 -11.20 3.53 -20.28
C ASP A 101 -12.24 4.41 -19.58
N GLN A 102 -12.70 3.98 -18.39
CA GLN A 102 -13.77 4.67 -17.67
C GLN A 102 -13.22 5.60 -16.60
N ASN A 103 -13.70 6.84 -16.58
CA ASN A 103 -13.47 7.79 -15.51
C ASN A 103 -14.47 7.57 -14.36
N THR A 104 -14.01 7.14 -13.19
CA THR A 104 -14.87 6.80 -12.04
C THR A 104 -15.12 8.01 -11.14
N ALA A 105 -15.48 9.16 -11.70
CA ALA A 105 -15.76 10.37 -10.92
C ALA A 105 -17.23 10.49 -10.52
N MET A 106 -18.15 10.15 -11.43
CA MET A 106 -19.57 10.48 -11.30
C MET A 106 -20.48 9.28 -11.61
N ARG A 107 -21.43 9.04 -10.72
CA ARG A 107 -22.37 7.91 -10.80
C ARG A 107 -23.19 7.88 -12.10
N HIS A 108 -23.62 9.02 -12.57
CA HIS A 108 -24.44 9.11 -13.78
C HIS A 108 -23.63 8.92 -15.08
N ALA A 109 -22.35 9.27 -15.07
CA ALA A 109 -21.50 9.19 -16.26
C ALA A 109 -21.00 7.77 -16.51
N THR A 110 -20.58 7.06 -15.45
CA THR A 110 -19.97 5.72 -15.53
C THR A 110 -20.55 4.77 -14.49
N PRO A 111 -21.88 4.49 -14.51
CA PRO A 111 -22.58 3.79 -13.45
C PRO A 111 -22.05 2.37 -13.19
N GLY A 112 -21.55 1.67 -14.23
CA GLY A 112 -21.04 0.32 -14.10
C GLY A 112 -19.81 0.22 -13.20
N VAL A 113 -18.78 1.04 -13.46
CA VAL A 113 -17.55 1.03 -12.67
C VAL A 113 -17.74 1.65 -11.28
N VAL A 114 -18.65 2.62 -11.13
CA VAL A 114 -19.02 3.19 -9.83
C VAL A 114 -19.69 2.13 -8.97
N ALA A 115 -20.66 1.37 -9.50
CA ALA A 115 -21.31 0.30 -8.77
C ALA A 115 -20.32 -0.79 -8.32
N VAL A 116 -19.31 -1.09 -9.15
CA VAL A 116 -18.23 -2.04 -8.81
C VAL A 116 -17.37 -1.50 -7.67
N GLU A 117 -16.96 -0.23 -7.71
CA GLU A 117 -16.18 0.38 -6.62
C GLU A 117 -16.96 0.41 -5.30
N GLU A 118 -18.25 0.76 -5.34
CA GLU A 118 -19.09 0.77 -4.14
C GLU A 118 -19.24 -0.63 -3.53
N ALA A 119 -19.46 -1.66 -4.37
CA ALA A 119 -19.50 -3.05 -3.90
C ALA A 119 -18.14 -3.49 -3.32
N ALA A 120 -17.03 -3.16 -3.97
CA ALA A 120 -15.68 -3.47 -3.47
C ALA A 120 -15.40 -2.77 -2.13
N GLY A 121 -15.80 -1.50 -2.00
CA GLY A 121 -15.69 -0.72 -0.77
C GLY A 121 -16.50 -1.34 0.38
N ALA A 122 -17.76 -1.71 0.13
CA ALA A 122 -18.62 -2.36 1.13
C ALA A 122 -18.04 -3.71 1.59
N TRP A 123 -17.53 -4.53 0.66
CA TRP A 123 -16.88 -5.79 1.01
C TRP A 123 -15.56 -5.57 1.79
N ALA A 124 -14.79 -4.54 1.46
CA ALA A 124 -13.59 -4.21 2.20
C ALA A 124 -13.92 -3.80 3.64
N LEU A 125 -14.92 -2.92 3.86
CA LEU A 125 -15.37 -2.55 5.20
C LEU A 125 -15.78 -3.75 6.04
N ASP A 126 -16.55 -4.67 5.46
CA ASP A 126 -17.01 -5.89 6.14
C ASP A 126 -15.85 -6.84 6.50
N LEU A 127 -14.89 -7.04 5.58
CA LEU A 127 -13.71 -7.88 5.82
C LEU A 127 -12.78 -7.29 6.88
N LEU A 128 -12.63 -5.97 6.89
CA LEU A 128 -11.76 -5.25 7.80
C LEU A 128 -12.44 -4.95 9.16
N GLY A 129 -13.72 -5.32 9.33
CA GLY A 129 -14.48 -5.08 10.55
C GLY A 129 -14.74 -3.60 10.85
N LEU A 130 -14.77 -2.76 9.83
CA LEU A 130 -14.95 -1.30 9.93
C LEU A 130 -16.43 -0.91 9.88
N PRO A 131 -16.79 0.30 10.38
CA PRO A 131 -18.18 0.77 10.36
C PRO A 131 -18.80 0.74 8.96
N ALA A 132 -19.96 0.11 8.81
CA ALA A 132 -20.65 0.00 7.51
C ALA A 132 -21.10 1.33 6.90
N GLY A 133 -21.14 2.41 7.71
CA GLY A 133 -21.42 3.78 7.27
C GLY A 133 -20.22 4.58 6.80
N ALA A 134 -19.01 4.01 6.91
CA ALA A 134 -17.79 4.66 6.46
C ALA A 134 -17.76 4.83 4.93
N ASP A 135 -17.18 5.92 4.45
CA ASP A 135 -16.88 6.10 3.03
C ASP A 135 -15.52 5.51 2.66
N VAL A 136 -15.43 4.92 1.48
CA VAL A 136 -14.22 4.36 0.92
C VAL A 136 -13.87 5.08 -0.38
N GLY A 137 -12.68 5.69 -0.42
CA GLY A 137 -12.09 6.28 -1.61
C GLY A 137 -10.97 5.40 -2.17
N PHE A 138 -10.99 5.15 -3.49
CA PHE A 138 -9.93 4.40 -4.17
C PHE A 138 -8.89 5.37 -4.73
N VAL A 139 -7.69 5.32 -4.20
CA VAL A 139 -6.56 6.22 -4.50
C VAL A 139 -5.36 5.42 -5.04
N THR A 140 -4.25 6.10 -5.38
CA THR A 140 -3.06 5.47 -5.97
C THR A 140 -2.28 4.59 -5.00
N GLY A 141 -2.47 4.75 -3.70
CA GLY A 141 -1.77 3.98 -2.67
C GLY A 141 -1.85 4.62 -1.30
N ALA A 142 -1.26 3.96 -0.30
CA ALA A 142 -1.31 4.40 1.10
C ALA A 142 -0.80 5.83 1.32
N THR A 143 0.15 6.32 0.53
CA THR A 143 0.56 7.73 0.59
C THR A 143 -0.62 8.68 0.35
N MET A 144 -1.41 8.43 -0.70
CA MET A 144 -2.60 9.24 -1.00
C MET A 144 -3.77 8.88 -0.08
N ALA A 145 -3.86 7.65 0.42
CA ALA A 145 -4.85 7.26 1.42
C ALA A 145 -4.60 7.98 2.75
N ASN A 146 -3.35 8.04 3.23
CA ASN A 146 -2.94 8.84 4.39
C ASN A 146 -3.24 10.33 4.16
N PHE A 147 -2.86 10.88 2.99
CA PHE A 147 -3.19 12.27 2.65
C PHE A 147 -4.70 12.53 2.73
N THR A 148 -5.51 11.66 2.16
CA THR A 148 -6.97 11.80 2.10
C THR A 148 -7.60 11.73 3.50
N GLY A 149 -7.23 10.72 4.31
CA GLY A 149 -7.71 10.58 5.68
C GLY A 149 -7.26 11.74 6.59
N LEU A 150 -6.01 12.18 6.46
CA LEU A 150 -5.49 13.32 7.22
C LEU A 150 -6.05 14.67 6.75
N ALA A 151 -6.44 14.80 5.47
CA ALA A 151 -7.15 15.99 4.99
C ALA A 151 -8.55 16.10 5.62
N ALA A 152 -9.29 14.99 5.69
CA ALA A 152 -10.56 14.92 6.41
C ALA A 152 -10.37 15.22 7.92
N ALA A 153 -9.33 14.65 8.53
CA ALA A 153 -8.97 14.91 9.91
C ALA A 153 -8.72 16.40 10.17
N ARG A 154 -7.88 17.04 9.34
CA ARG A 154 -7.60 18.48 9.41
C ARG A 154 -8.87 19.30 9.32
N GLN A 155 -9.72 18.97 8.35
CA GLN A 155 -10.99 19.67 8.14
C GLN A 155 -11.87 19.57 9.39
N ARG A 156 -12.03 18.36 9.96
CA ARG A 156 -12.87 18.12 11.13
C ARG A 156 -12.33 18.82 12.38
N VAL A 157 -11.07 18.62 12.75
CA VAL A 157 -10.53 19.20 13.98
C VAL A 157 -10.47 20.73 13.95
N LEU A 158 -10.33 21.34 12.77
CA LEU A 158 -10.41 22.79 12.61
C LEU A 158 -11.85 23.30 12.69
N THR A 159 -12.80 22.59 12.09
CA THR A 159 -14.24 22.93 12.22
C THR A 159 -14.69 22.86 13.68
N ASP A 160 -14.31 21.83 14.40
CA ASP A 160 -14.65 21.67 15.83
C ASP A 160 -14.01 22.79 16.68
N ALA A 161 -12.87 23.34 16.25
CA ALA A 161 -12.24 24.50 16.84
C ALA A 161 -12.84 25.85 16.36
N GLY A 162 -13.92 25.83 15.57
CA GLY A 162 -14.59 27.01 15.07
C GLY A 162 -13.93 27.72 13.88
N TRP A 163 -13.01 27.00 13.17
CA TRP A 163 -12.26 27.53 12.03
C TRP A 163 -12.70 26.90 10.71
N ASP A 164 -13.04 27.74 9.73
CA ASP A 164 -13.40 27.27 8.37
C ASP A 164 -12.18 27.25 7.46
N VAL A 165 -11.51 26.09 7.40
CA VAL A 165 -10.27 25.93 6.63
C VAL A 165 -10.48 25.98 5.11
N GLU A 166 -11.68 25.68 4.62
CA GLU A 166 -11.99 25.75 3.19
C GLU A 166 -12.04 27.19 2.70
N ARG A 167 -12.64 28.07 3.51
CA ARG A 167 -12.76 29.49 3.19
C ARG A 167 -11.51 30.28 3.54
N ASP A 168 -10.94 30.06 4.72
CA ASP A 168 -9.92 30.93 5.31
C ASP A 168 -8.49 30.35 5.19
N GLY A 169 -8.37 29.08 4.75
CA GLY A 169 -7.09 28.40 4.69
C GLY A 169 -6.49 28.12 6.08
N LEU A 170 -5.19 27.91 6.16
CA LEU A 170 -4.50 27.65 7.44
C LEU A 170 -3.94 28.92 8.10
N SER A 171 -3.81 30.01 7.35
CA SER A 171 -3.20 31.24 7.86
C SER A 171 -4.11 31.95 8.83
N GLY A 172 -3.65 32.16 10.06
CA GLY A 172 -4.43 32.80 11.14
C GLY A 172 -5.33 31.84 11.92
N GLY A 173 -5.47 30.59 11.47
CA GLY A 173 -6.22 29.55 12.19
C GLY A 173 -5.46 28.96 13.37
N PRO A 174 -6.14 28.16 14.21
CA PRO A 174 -5.49 27.43 15.29
C PRO A 174 -4.52 26.39 14.71
N ARG A 175 -3.36 26.25 15.35
CA ARG A 175 -2.37 25.26 14.94
C ARG A 175 -2.89 23.85 15.22
N VAL A 176 -2.96 23.01 14.21
CA VAL A 176 -3.25 21.59 14.35
C VAL A 176 -2.02 20.87 14.91
N ARG A 177 -2.19 20.16 16.01
CA ARG A 177 -1.18 19.29 16.59
C ARG A 177 -1.31 17.91 15.97
N VAL A 178 -0.18 17.32 15.55
CA VAL A 178 -0.17 15.95 15.04
C VAL A 178 0.81 15.12 15.87
N LEU A 179 0.32 14.05 16.49
CA LEU A 179 1.09 13.11 17.30
C LEU A 179 1.22 11.79 16.56
N VAL A 180 2.43 11.25 16.46
CA VAL A 180 2.72 10.02 15.71
C VAL A 180 3.78 9.20 16.42
N GLY A 181 3.78 7.88 16.25
CA GLY A 181 4.89 7.04 16.72
C GLY A 181 6.23 7.45 16.08
N GLU A 182 7.33 7.39 16.83
CA GLU A 182 8.66 7.76 16.32
C GLU A 182 9.14 6.87 15.17
N GLU A 183 8.66 5.61 15.09
CA GLU A 183 8.96 4.67 13.99
C GLU A 183 7.88 4.64 12.89
N ARG A 184 7.13 5.73 12.72
CA ARG A 184 6.15 5.88 11.64
C ARG A 184 6.77 5.77 10.25
N HIS A 185 5.99 5.41 9.27
CA HIS A 185 6.42 5.45 7.88
C HIS A 185 6.50 6.90 7.35
N GLY A 186 7.53 7.20 6.57
CA GLY A 186 7.78 8.56 6.04
C GLY A 186 6.66 9.13 5.14
N THR A 187 5.72 8.31 4.67
CA THR A 187 4.55 8.79 3.92
C THR A 187 3.60 9.62 4.77
N VAL A 188 3.56 9.42 6.09
CA VAL A 188 2.78 10.28 7.00
C VAL A 188 3.40 11.69 7.01
N ASP A 189 4.72 11.80 7.16
CA ASP A 189 5.41 13.10 7.10
C ASP A 189 5.19 13.81 5.75
N LEU A 190 5.17 13.04 4.66
CA LEU A 190 4.91 13.56 3.31
C LEU A 190 3.47 14.09 3.18
N ALA A 191 2.50 13.33 3.66
CA ALA A 191 1.09 13.74 3.67
C ALA A 191 0.89 15.02 4.50
N LEU A 192 1.49 15.10 5.69
CA LEU A 192 1.44 16.29 6.54
C LEU A 192 2.07 17.51 5.86
N ARG A 193 3.16 17.31 5.13
CA ARG A 193 3.81 18.38 4.33
C ARG A 193 2.89 18.90 3.24
N TYR A 194 2.22 18.01 2.49
CA TYR A 194 1.25 18.42 1.47
C TYR A 194 0.05 19.17 2.07
N LEU A 195 -0.36 18.80 3.28
CA LEU A 195 -1.47 19.44 3.99
C LEU A 195 -1.09 20.76 4.69
N GLY A 196 0.20 21.13 4.67
CA GLY A 196 0.69 22.34 5.35
C GLY A 196 0.68 22.23 6.88
N LEU A 197 0.63 21.03 7.44
CA LEU A 197 0.57 20.78 8.89
C LEU A 197 1.96 20.76 9.56
N GLY A 198 3.02 20.73 8.77
CA GLY A 198 4.39 20.76 9.26
C GLY A 198 4.87 19.45 9.86
N THR A 199 5.88 19.54 10.75
CA THR A 199 6.47 18.36 11.39
C THR A 199 5.61 17.91 12.57
N PRO A 200 5.24 16.61 12.65
CA PRO A 200 4.50 16.08 13.77
C PRO A 200 5.37 15.95 15.03
N THR A 201 4.73 15.84 16.19
CA THR A 201 5.38 15.47 17.44
C THR A 201 5.53 13.95 17.51
N ALA A 202 6.76 13.48 17.68
CA ALA A 202 7.05 12.05 17.85
C ALA A 202 6.70 11.60 19.27
N VAL A 203 5.99 10.47 19.35
CA VAL A 203 5.70 9.74 20.59
C VAL A 203 6.61 8.53 20.64
N SER A 204 7.21 8.24 21.79
CA SER A 204 8.15 7.14 21.97
C SER A 204 7.56 5.80 21.54
N ALA A 205 8.40 4.94 20.98
CA ALA A 205 8.07 3.56 20.67
C ALA A 205 8.77 2.57 21.61
N ASP A 206 8.27 1.34 21.65
CA ASP A 206 8.91 0.22 22.34
C ASP A 206 9.96 -0.49 21.47
N GLY A 207 10.56 -1.56 21.99
CA GLY A 207 11.57 -2.35 21.27
C GLY A 207 11.05 -3.08 20.01
N GLN A 208 9.76 -3.02 19.70
CA GLN A 208 9.16 -3.53 18.47
C GLN A 208 8.61 -2.42 17.57
N GLY A 209 8.86 -1.16 17.92
CA GLY A 209 8.40 0.00 17.18
C GLY A 209 6.94 0.36 17.38
N ARG A 210 6.28 -0.19 18.41
CA ARG A 210 4.89 0.15 18.78
C ARG A 210 4.85 1.42 19.62
N LEU A 211 3.94 2.31 19.32
CA LEU A 211 3.69 3.51 20.10
C LEU A 211 3.41 3.17 21.58
N VAL A 212 4.06 3.89 22.51
CA VAL A 212 3.87 3.74 23.96
C VAL A 212 2.72 4.63 24.42
N VAL A 213 1.62 4.02 24.91
CA VAL A 213 0.37 4.73 25.29
C VAL A 213 0.60 5.77 26.37
N ASP A 214 1.41 5.48 27.40
CA ASP A 214 1.74 6.46 28.45
C ASP A 214 2.46 7.69 27.91
N SER A 215 3.27 7.52 26.85
CA SER A 215 3.94 8.64 26.19
C SER A 215 2.95 9.45 25.35
N LEU A 216 1.98 8.78 24.71
CA LEU A 216 0.89 9.44 24.01
C LEU A 216 0.03 10.27 24.98
N ALA A 217 -0.36 9.69 26.11
CA ALA A 217 -1.15 10.39 27.14
C ALA A 217 -0.45 11.66 27.65
N ARG A 218 0.86 11.58 27.91
CA ARG A 218 1.66 12.76 28.30
C ARG A 218 1.68 13.81 27.19
N ALA A 219 1.96 13.42 25.95
CA ALA A 219 1.99 14.34 24.82
C ALA A 219 0.65 15.01 24.56
N LEU A 220 -0.47 14.31 24.75
CA LEU A 220 -1.82 14.87 24.67
C LEU A 220 -2.06 15.93 25.75
N ALA A 221 -1.64 15.65 27.00
CA ALA A 221 -1.80 16.55 28.13
C ALA A 221 -0.90 17.81 28.08
N GLU A 222 0.14 17.83 27.27
CA GLU A 222 1.08 18.98 27.15
C GLU A 222 0.51 20.17 26.38
N GLY A 223 -0.66 20.08 25.79
CA GLY A 223 -1.24 21.21 25.04
C GLY A 223 -2.68 21.01 24.64
N ASP A 224 -3.37 22.13 24.47
CA ASP A 224 -4.75 22.22 24.04
C ASP A 224 -4.82 22.53 22.52
N GLY A 225 -5.97 22.25 21.93
CA GLY A 225 -6.30 22.62 20.55
C GLY A 225 -6.55 21.43 19.62
N PRO A 226 -6.84 21.72 18.34
CA PRO A 226 -7.17 20.68 17.38
C PRO A 226 -6.02 19.68 17.23
N THR A 227 -6.30 18.41 17.49
CA THR A 227 -5.27 17.36 17.57
C THR A 227 -5.62 16.15 16.71
N ILE A 228 -4.62 15.62 16.00
CA ILE A 228 -4.69 14.39 15.23
C ILE A 228 -3.64 13.41 15.81
N VAL A 229 -4.03 12.17 16.02
CA VAL A 229 -3.15 11.06 16.40
C VAL A 229 -3.06 10.10 15.24
N CYS A 230 -1.84 9.75 14.80
CA CYS A 230 -1.64 8.71 13.80
C CYS A 230 -1.09 7.46 14.48
N LEU A 231 -1.81 6.35 14.33
CA LEU A 231 -1.41 5.02 14.77
C LEU A 231 -0.97 4.19 13.57
N GLN A 232 -0.17 3.16 13.81
CA GLN A 232 0.36 2.30 12.76
C GLN A 232 -0.10 0.85 12.95
N ALA A 233 -0.74 0.28 11.92
CA ALA A 233 -1.05 -1.14 11.82
C ALA A 233 -0.05 -1.82 10.89
N GLY A 234 1.00 -2.38 11.46
CA GLY A 234 2.11 -3.00 10.75
C GLY A 234 3.34 -2.09 10.61
N ASN A 235 4.28 -2.22 11.54
CA ASN A 235 5.57 -1.53 11.46
C ASN A 235 6.40 -2.09 10.30
N LEU A 236 7.11 -1.23 9.59
CA LEU A 236 7.88 -1.58 8.39
C LEU A 236 8.96 -2.63 8.65
N HIS A 237 9.58 -2.66 9.83
CA HIS A 237 10.67 -3.57 10.19
C HIS A 237 10.18 -4.79 10.98
N SER A 238 9.37 -4.57 12.01
CA SER A 238 8.91 -5.64 12.90
C SER A 238 7.58 -6.27 12.49
N GLY A 239 6.76 -5.58 11.71
CA GLY A 239 5.38 -5.98 11.44
C GLY A 239 4.45 -5.78 12.65
N ALA A 240 4.93 -5.14 13.73
CA ALA A 240 4.17 -4.92 14.95
C ALA A 240 3.04 -3.90 14.74
N PHE A 241 2.05 -3.98 15.62
CA PHE A 241 0.85 -3.13 15.59
C PHE A 241 0.81 -2.28 16.86
N ASP A 242 0.47 -1.01 16.72
CA ASP A 242 0.23 -0.15 17.87
C ASP A 242 -0.92 -0.68 18.75
N PRO A 243 -0.93 -0.40 20.04
CA PRO A 243 -1.99 -0.83 20.96
C PRO A 243 -3.27 -0.02 20.71
N MET A 244 -4.01 -0.36 19.62
CA MET A 244 -5.12 0.41 19.06
C MET A 244 -6.17 0.77 20.11
N ALA A 245 -6.65 -0.22 20.89
CA ALA A 245 -7.74 -0.01 21.85
C ALA A 245 -7.42 1.09 22.85
N ASP A 246 -6.26 0.99 23.49
CA ASP A 246 -5.86 1.92 24.57
C ASP A 246 -5.45 3.29 24.01
N ALA A 247 -4.75 3.30 22.87
CA ALA A 247 -4.31 4.55 22.23
C ALA A 247 -5.51 5.38 21.70
N ILE A 248 -6.51 4.72 21.09
CA ILE A 248 -7.74 5.39 20.61
C ILE A 248 -8.54 5.93 21.80
N GLU A 249 -8.69 5.14 22.88
CA GLU A 249 -9.42 5.59 24.07
C GLU A 249 -8.79 6.85 24.67
N VAL A 250 -7.48 6.85 24.83
CA VAL A 250 -6.75 8.02 25.36
C VAL A 250 -6.85 9.21 24.42
N ALA A 251 -6.73 9.00 23.12
CA ALA A 251 -6.84 10.08 22.12
C ALA A 251 -8.24 10.72 22.11
N HIS A 252 -9.29 9.90 22.06
CA HIS A 252 -10.67 10.37 22.07
C HIS A 252 -11.05 11.07 23.37
N ALA A 253 -10.52 10.65 24.53
CA ALA A 253 -10.71 11.36 25.80
C ALA A 253 -10.18 12.80 25.78
N HIS A 254 -9.25 13.11 24.86
CA HIS A 254 -8.72 14.45 24.63
C HIS A 254 -9.34 15.15 23.39
N GLY A 255 -10.38 14.58 22.79
CA GLY A 255 -11.04 15.13 21.60
C GLY A 255 -10.18 15.09 20.33
N ALA A 256 -9.16 14.25 20.28
CA ALA A 256 -8.31 14.10 19.11
C ALA A 256 -8.96 13.18 18.06
N TRP A 257 -8.74 13.49 16.77
CA TRP A 257 -9.03 12.59 15.66
C TRP A 257 -7.96 11.47 15.60
N VAL A 258 -8.37 10.24 15.39
CA VAL A 258 -7.44 9.12 15.23
C VAL A 258 -7.44 8.61 13.79
N HIS A 259 -6.25 8.64 13.17
CA HIS A 259 -5.97 8.05 11.87
C HIS A 259 -5.09 6.81 12.00
N VAL A 260 -5.41 5.73 11.29
CA VAL A 260 -4.63 4.49 11.29
C VAL A 260 -3.95 4.31 9.93
N ASP A 261 -2.61 4.43 9.90
CA ASP A 261 -1.81 3.95 8.77
C ASP A 261 -1.70 2.42 8.85
N GLY A 262 -2.53 1.75 8.10
CA GLY A 262 -2.58 0.31 7.97
C GLY A 262 -2.19 -0.17 6.57
N ALA A 263 -1.19 0.48 5.95
CA ALA A 263 -0.82 0.30 4.56
C ALA A 263 -0.78 -1.17 4.11
N PHE A 264 -0.31 -2.08 4.94
CA PHE A 264 -0.38 -3.52 4.69
C PHE A 264 -1.02 -4.31 5.84
N GLY A 265 -0.88 -3.83 7.07
CA GLY A 265 -1.29 -4.57 8.27
C GLY A 265 -2.79 -4.54 8.52
N LEU A 266 -3.53 -3.56 8.00
CA LEU A 266 -4.98 -3.49 8.21
C LEU A 266 -5.71 -4.77 7.74
N TRP A 267 -5.19 -5.45 6.72
CA TRP A 267 -5.72 -6.71 6.22
C TRP A 267 -5.62 -7.88 7.22
N ALA A 268 -4.82 -7.77 8.29
CA ALA A 268 -4.82 -8.75 9.38
C ALA A 268 -6.19 -8.87 10.07
N ALA A 269 -7.04 -7.84 9.99
CA ALA A 269 -8.41 -7.87 10.48
C ALA A 269 -9.28 -8.92 9.80
N ALA A 270 -8.98 -9.26 8.53
CA ALA A 270 -9.72 -10.27 7.78
C ALA A 270 -9.46 -11.71 8.26
N SER A 271 -8.41 -11.94 9.06
CA SER A 271 -8.09 -13.26 9.61
C SER A 271 -8.58 -13.38 11.07
N PRO A 272 -9.41 -14.38 11.39
CA PRO A 272 -9.79 -14.68 12.79
C PRO A 272 -8.59 -14.94 13.71
N ARG A 273 -7.48 -15.46 13.16
CA ARG A 273 -6.25 -15.73 13.91
C ARG A 273 -5.45 -14.46 14.21
N LEU A 274 -5.47 -13.46 13.31
CA LEU A 274 -4.61 -12.27 13.38
C LEU A 274 -5.34 -10.99 13.81
N ARG A 275 -6.67 -10.93 13.67
CA ARG A 275 -7.46 -9.73 14.00
C ARG A 275 -7.28 -9.21 15.42
N GLY A 276 -6.88 -10.09 16.36
CA GLY A 276 -6.54 -9.67 17.72
C GLY A 276 -5.40 -8.66 17.80
N LEU A 277 -4.51 -8.61 16.79
CA LEU A 277 -3.43 -7.61 16.66
C LEU A 277 -3.97 -6.17 16.48
N LEU A 278 -5.22 -6.05 16.00
CA LEU A 278 -5.89 -4.78 15.69
C LEU A 278 -7.04 -4.47 16.65
N ALA A 279 -7.14 -5.16 17.81
CA ALA A 279 -8.28 -4.99 18.72
C ALA A 279 -8.59 -3.52 19.00
N GLY A 280 -9.82 -3.08 18.70
CA GLY A 280 -10.28 -1.70 18.90
C GLY A 280 -10.05 -0.75 17.72
N HIS A 281 -9.38 -1.19 16.64
CA HIS A 281 -9.10 -0.35 15.47
C HIS A 281 -10.35 0.22 14.81
N GLU A 282 -11.49 -0.48 14.91
CA GLU A 282 -12.78 -0.06 14.36
C GLU A 282 -13.34 1.22 14.98
N ARG A 283 -12.76 1.66 16.10
CA ARG A 283 -13.14 2.90 16.79
C ARG A 283 -12.38 4.13 16.30
N ALA A 284 -11.37 3.99 15.45
CA ALA A 284 -10.66 5.12 14.86
C ALA A 284 -11.57 5.91 13.91
N ASP A 285 -11.15 7.11 13.50
CA ASP A 285 -11.94 8.00 12.67
C ASP A 285 -11.60 7.86 11.19
N SER A 286 -10.37 7.40 10.87
CA SER A 286 -9.95 7.14 9.48
C SER A 286 -8.86 6.08 9.39
N TRP A 287 -8.78 5.41 8.23
CA TRP A 287 -7.81 4.36 7.94
C TRP A 287 -7.25 4.49 6.52
N ALA A 288 -5.99 4.13 6.36
CA ALA A 288 -5.34 3.98 5.07
C ALA A 288 -4.85 2.53 4.89
N THR A 289 -5.08 1.93 3.72
CA THR A 289 -4.51 0.63 3.38
C THR A 289 -4.26 0.50 1.88
N ASP A 290 -3.38 -0.44 1.49
CA ASP A 290 -3.12 -0.74 0.09
C ASP A 290 -3.76 -2.07 -0.33
N ALA A 291 -4.46 -2.05 -1.46
CA ALA A 291 -4.88 -3.25 -2.14
C ALA A 291 -3.71 -3.88 -2.94
N HIS A 292 -2.79 -3.06 -3.43
CA HIS A 292 -1.61 -3.53 -4.19
C HIS A 292 -0.48 -4.10 -3.31
N LYS A 293 -0.69 -4.21 -1.98
CA LYS A 293 0.18 -4.93 -1.05
C LYS A 293 -0.43 -6.28 -0.68
N THR A 294 -0.95 -6.42 0.52
CA THR A 294 -1.45 -7.68 1.08
C THR A 294 -2.56 -8.33 0.25
N LEU A 295 -3.46 -7.55 -0.37
CA LEU A 295 -4.55 -8.11 -1.20
C LEU A 295 -4.09 -8.56 -2.60
N ASN A 296 -2.85 -8.28 -3.00
CA ASN A 296 -2.29 -8.69 -4.29
C ASN A 296 -3.09 -8.23 -5.52
N VAL A 297 -3.54 -6.99 -5.51
CA VAL A 297 -4.12 -6.30 -6.67
C VAL A 297 -2.97 -5.63 -7.45
N PRO A 298 -3.03 -5.53 -8.78
CA PRO A 298 -2.00 -4.80 -9.54
C PRO A 298 -1.86 -3.35 -9.11
N TYR A 299 -0.65 -2.79 -9.29
CA TYR A 299 -0.43 -1.35 -9.19
C TYR A 299 -1.31 -0.60 -10.19
N ASP A 300 -1.96 0.47 -9.74
CA ASP A 300 -1.86 1.07 -8.42
C ASP A 300 -3.24 1.11 -7.74
N CYS A 301 -3.32 0.77 -6.46
CA CYS A 301 -4.57 0.88 -5.70
C CYS A 301 -4.33 0.94 -4.18
N GLY A 302 -4.80 2.02 -3.55
CA GLY A 302 -4.96 2.15 -2.11
C GLY A 302 -6.40 2.53 -1.75
N LEU A 303 -6.76 2.32 -0.51
CA LEU A 303 -8.07 2.66 0.06
C LEU A 303 -7.90 3.70 1.16
N ALA A 304 -8.56 4.84 1.00
CA ALA A 304 -8.77 5.83 2.04
C ALA A 304 -10.16 5.62 2.63
N ILE A 305 -10.24 5.37 3.93
CA ILE A 305 -11.48 5.03 4.62
C ILE A 305 -11.71 6.05 5.72
N VAL A 306 -12.91 6.62 5.81
CA VAL A 306 -13.27 7.64 6.81
C VAL A 306 -14.64 7.28 7.41
N ALA A 307 -14.69 7.19 8.74
CA ALA A 307 -15.88 6.75 9.48
C ALA A 307 -17.09 7.68 9.28
N ASP A 308 -16.86 8.99 9.41
CA ASP A 308 -17.85 10.03 9.12
C ASP A 308 -17.56 10.63 7.74
N PRO A 309 -18.44 10.46 6.74
CA PRO A 309 -18.21 10.96 5.39
C PRO A 309 -18.19 12.49 5.25
N GLU A 310 -18.75 13.22 6.19
CA GLU A 310 -18.95 14.67 6.08
C GLU A 310 -17.63 15.45 5.91
N PRO A 311 -16.58 15.26 6.76
CA PRO A 311 -15.31 15.94 6.59
C PRO A 311 -14.64 15.65 5.26
N LEU A 312 -14.81 14.41 4.75
CA LEU A 312 -14.25 13.98 3.47
C LEU A 312 -14.91 14.74 2.30
N ARG A 313 -16.25 14.77 2.30
CA ARG A 313 -17.04 15.47 1.27
C ARG A 313 -16.80 16.98 1.29
N ARG A 314 -16.66 17.58 2.46
CA ARG A 314 -16.30 19.00 2.57
C ARG A 314 -14.92 19.27 1.99
N THR A 315 -13.95 18.40 2.24
CA THR A 315 -12.58 18.59 1.77
C THR A 315 -12.45 18.46 0.25
N PHE A 316 -13.11 17.47 -0.36
CA PHE A 316 -12.92 17.11 -1.78
C PHE A 316 -14.13 17.37 -2.66
N GLY A 317 -15.31 17.68 -2.08
CA GLY A 317 -16.52 17.98 -2.84
C GLY A 317 -16.36 19.23 -3.70
N MET A 318 -16.68 19.11 -4.99
CA MET A 318 -16.68 20.23 -5.92
C MET A 318 -18.11 20.74 -6.14
N HIS A 319 -18.38 21.95 -5.71
CA HIS A 319 -19.67 22.62 -5.88
C HIS A 319 -19.59 23.55 -7.10
N ALA A 320 -19.84 23.01 -8.31
CA ALA A 320 -19.97 23.82 -9.52
C ALA A 320 -21.38 23.70 -10.08
N GLU A 321 -21.89 24.77 -10.68
CA GLU A 321 -23.29 24.87 -11.19
C GLU A 321 -23.61 23.73 -12.18
N TYR A 322 -22.65 23.27 -12.97
CA TYR A 322 -22.85 22.18 -13.92
C TYR A 322 -22.90 20.77 -13.29
N PHE A 323 -22.59 20.64 -12.00
CA PHE A 323 -22.80 19.43 -11.21
C PHE A 323 -24.13 19.41 -10.46
N ALA A 324 -24.85 20.53 -10.41
CA ALA A 324 -26.04 20.72 -9.57
C ALA A 324 -27.26 19.87 -9.94
N THR A 325 -27.21 19.07 -11.01
CA THR A 325 -28.36 18.30 -11.52
C THR A 325 -28.50 16.92 -10.92
N PHE A 326 -27.55 16.44 -10.10
CA PHE A 326 -27.51 15.07 -9.62
C PHE A 326 -27.62 15.01 -8.10
N GLN A 327 -28.85 14.75 -7.61
CA GLN A 327 -29.12 14.44 -6.19
C GLN A 327 -29.02 12.92 -6.01
N GLY A 328 -28.05 12.44 -5.21
CA GLY A 328 -27.84 11.02 -4.94
C GLY A 328 -26.92 10.79 -3.73
N ALA A 329 -26.46 9.55 -3.56
CA ALA A 329 -25.64 9.10 -2.43
C ALA A 329 -24.19 9.66 -2.39
N GLY A 330 -23.93 10.75 -3.07
CA GLY A 330 -22.60 11.34 -3.26
C GLY A 330 -21.83 10.67 -4.41
N ASP A 331 -21.07 11.46 -5.15
CA ASP A 331 -20.24 10.99 -6.23
C ASP A 331 -18.87 10.50 -5.71
N PRO A 332 -18.23 9.51 -6.37
CA PRO A 332 -16.89 9.05 -5.96
C PRO A 332 -15.82 10.14 -5.92
N MET A 333 -15.95 11.21 -6.73
CA MET A 333 -15.05 12.36 -6.71
C MET A 333 -15.07 13.16 -5.40
N GLU A 334 -16.10 12.99 -4.57
CA GLU A 334 -16.18 13.64 -3.26
C GLU A 334 -15.39 12.90 -2.17
N ARG A 335 -14.81 11.75 -2.50
CA ARG A 335 -14.12 10.86 -1.56
C ARG A 335 -12.61 10.82 -1.74
N VAL A 336 -12.09 11.43 -2.82
CA VAL A 336 -10.69 11.36 -3.23
C VAL A 336 -10.21 12.68 -3.81
N PRO A 337 -8.88 12.93 -3.80
CA PRO A 337 -8.32 14.17 -4.34
C PRO A 337 -8.44 14.32 -5.87
N GLU A 338 -8.56 13.21 -6.61
CA GLU A 338 -8.59 13.22 -8.07
C GLU A 338 -10.02 13.25 -8.61
N LEU A 339 -10.31 14.20 -9.50
CA LEU A 339 -11.59 14.25 -10.22
C LEU A 339 -11.62 13.18 -11.32
N SER A 340 -10.70 13.28 -12.28
CA SER A 340 -10.59 12.33 -13.39
C SER A 340 -9.62 11.22 -13.01
N ARG A 341 -10.12 9.99 -12.86
CA ARG A 341 -9.30 8.88 -12.37
C ARG A 341 -9.70 7.53 -12.96
N ARG A 342 -8.72 6.64 -12.98
CA ARG A 342 -8.89 5.23 -13.31
C ARG A 342 -9.84 4.54 -12.32
N ALA A 343 -10.61 3.57 -12.80
CA ALA A 343 -11.50 2.73 -11.99
C ALA A 343 -10.72 1.68 -11.18
N ARG A 344 -9.97 2.13 -10.16
CA ARG A 344 -9.08 1.29 -9.34
C ARG A 344 -9.81 0.23 -8.52
N GLY A 345 -11.08 0.42 -8.22
CA GLY A 345 -11.89 -0.56 -7.50
C GLY A 345 -12.26 -1.79 -8.32
N VAL A 346 -12.15 -1.76 -9.66
CA VAL A 346 -12.47 -2.91 -10.52
C VAL A 346 -11.56 -4.12 -10.26
N PRO A 347 -10.22 -3.99 -10.25
CA PRO A 347 -9.34 -5.09 -9.85
C PRO A 347 -9.56 -5.55 -8.40
N VAL A 348 -9.90 -4.63 -7.47
CA VAL A 348 -10.20 -4.97 -6.06
C VAL A 348 -11.46 -5.83 -5.99
N TRP A 349 -12.52 -5.43 -6.68
CA TRP A 349 -13.74 -6.22 -6.78
C TRP A 349 -13.45 -7.63 -7.30
N ALA A 350 -12.66 -7.74 -8.36
CA ALA A 350 -12.32 -9.02 -8.96
C ALA A 350 -11.50 -9.91 -8.02
N ALA A 351 -10.54 -9.34 -7.28
CA ALA A 351 -9.79 -10.03 -6.26
C ALA A 351 -10.71 -10.58 -5.16
N LEU A 352 -11.52 -9.71 -4.56
CA LEU A 352 -12.44 -10.07 -3.49
C LEU A 352 -13.51 -11.07 -3.95
N ARG A 353 -14.03 -10.90 -5.16
CA ARG A 353 -15.02 -11.82 -5.74
C ARG A 353 -14.44 -13.21 -6.04
N SER A 354 -13.18 -13.26 -6.47
CA SER A 354 -12.47 -14.50 -6.75
C SER A 354 -12.10 -15.28 -5.48
N LEU A 355 -11.61 -14.59 -4.47
CA LEU A 355 -11.18 -15.19 -3.20
C LEU A 355 -12.38 -15.52 -2.30
N GLY A 356 -13.39 -14.67 -2.24
CA GLY A 356 -14.39 -14.70 -1.19
C GLY A 356 -13.78 -14.44 0.19
N ARG A 357 -14.55 -14.49 1.23
CA ARG A 357 -14.08 -14.27 2.61
C ARG A 357 -12.99 -15.26 3.02
N SER A 358 -13.25 -16.57 2.83
CA SER A 358 -12.30 -17.61 3.22
C SER A 358 -10.99 -17.53 2.44
N GLY A 359 -11.03 -17.20 1.14
CA GLY A 359 -9.79 -17.04 0.36
C GLY A 359 -8.99 -15.80 0.76
N VAL A 360 -9.62 -14.72 1.24
CA VAL A 360 -8.89 -13.58 1.82
C VAL A 360 -8.25 -13.97 3.16
N GLU A 361 -8.98 -14.72 3.99
CA GLU A 361 -8.45 -15.28 5.23
C GLU A 361 -7.23 -16.18 4.97
N ASP A 362 -7.37 -17.13 4.04
CA ASP A 362 -6.29 -18.04 3.63
C ASP A 362 -5.06 -17.29 3.09
N LEU A 363 -5.29 -16.25 2.28
CA LEU A 363 -4.21 -15.38 1.77
C LEU A 363 -3.45 -14.71 2.92
N VAL A 364 -4.15 -14.03 3.82
CA VAL A 364 -3.53 -13.28 4.93
C VAL A 364 -2.80 -14.22 5.90
N ASP A 365 -3.42 -15.35 6.24
CA ASP A 365 -2.82 -16.36 7.10
C ASP A 365 -1.62 -17.05 6.44
N GLY A 366 -1.71 -17.30 5.15
CA GLY A 366 -0.62 -17.86 4.34
C GLY A 366 0.60 -16.95 4.34
N LEU A 367 0.43 -15.65 4.11
CA LEU A 367 1.54 -14.68 4.13
C LEU A 367 2.22 -14.63 5.50
N ALA A 368 1.46 -14.59 6.59
CA ALA A 368 2.01 -14.58 7.94
C ALA A 368 2.73 -15.90 8.30
N SER A 369 2.18 -17.03 7.87
CA SER A 369 2.79 -18.35 8.09
C SER A 369 4.08 -18.50 7.29
N THR A 370 4.12 -18.01 6.06
CA THR A 370 5.32 -17.98 5.22
C THR A 370 6.43 -17.12 5.84
N ALA A 371 6.08 -15.95 6.40
CA ALA A 371 7.05 -15.10 7.09
C ALA A 371 7.69 -15.84 8.29
N ARG A 372 6.89 -16.57 9.07
CA ARG A 372 7.41 -17.38 10.17
C ARG A 372 8.30 -18.52 9.68
N ALA A 373 7.90 -19.23 8.63
CA ALA A 373 8.73 -20.31 8.05
C ALA A 373 10.09 -19.79 7.55
N ILE A 374 10.12 -18.60 6.92
CA ILE A 374 11.37 -17.95 6.51
C ILE A 374 12.21 -17.57 7.72
N ALA A 375 11.60 -16.99 8.76
CA ALA A 375 12.30 -16.64 9.99
C ALA A 375 12.93 -17.84 10.66
N ASP A 376 12.17 -18.94 10.82
CA ASP A 376 12.65 -20.19 11.43
C ASP A 376 13.81 -20.80 10.61
N GLY A 377 13.70 -20.79 9.27
CA GLY A 377 14.74 -21.30 8.39
C GLY A 377 16.02 -20.45 8.38
N ILE A 378 15.90 -19.12 8.47
CA ILE A 378 17.06 -18.22 8.55
C ILE A 378 17.68 -18.28 9.95
N ALA A 379 16.90 -18.39 11.01
CA ALA A 379 17.42 -18.54 12.38
C ALA A 379 18.32 -19.79 12.56
N ALA A 380 18.14 -20.82 11.74
CA ALA A 380 19.00 -22.01 11.73
C ALA A 380 20.35 -21.80 11.00
N ILE A 381 20.60 -20.63 10.42
CA ILE A 381 21.87 -20.28 9.75
C ILE A 381 22.83 -19.73 10.80
N GLU A 382 24.07 -20.23 10.82
CA GLU A 382 25.10 -19.79 11.76
C GLU A 382 25.34 -18.28 11.63
N GLY A 383 25.28 -17.58 12.75
CA GLY A 383 25.49 -16.13 12.85
C GLY A 383 24.27 -15.28 12.47
N ALA A 384 23.15 -15.88 12.08
CA ALA A 384 21.91 -15.16 11.85
C ALA A 384 21.13 -14.95 13.17
N GLU A 385 20.57 -13.77 13.35
CA GLU A 385 19.71 -13.37 14.47
C GLU A 385 18.43 -12.76 13.93
N ILE A 386 17.27 -13.30 14.30
CA ILE A 386 15.98 -12.63 14.03
C ILE A 386 15.79 -11.58 15.10
N VAL A 387 15.74 -10.30 14.71
CA VAL A 387 15.77 -9.17 15.65
C VAL A 387 14.39 -8.60 16.01
N ASN A 388 13.33 -9.13 15.40
CA ASN A 388 11.94 -8.75 15.73
C ASN A 388 11.10 -9.95 16.17
N ASP A 389 10.01 -9.67 16.87
CA ASP A 389 8.92 -10.62 17.07
C ASP A 389 8.15 -10.75 15.74
N VAL A 390 8.20 -11.94 15.11
CA VAL A 390 7.53 -12.16 13.82
C VAL A 390 6.04 -12.38 14.06
N VAL A 391 5.30 -11.29 14.19
CA VAL A 391 3.85 -11.31 14.50
C VAL A 391 2.98 -11.29 13.24
N PHE A 392 3.52 -10.81 12.12
CA PHE A 392 2.80 -10.71 10.84
C PHE A 392 3.72 -11.10 9.67
N THR A 393 3.97 -10.22 8.71
CA THR A 393 4.62 -10.53 7.43
C THR A 393 6.05 -9.99 7.29
N GLN A 394 6.60 -9.40 8.36
CA GLN A 394 7.93 -8.81 8.36
C GLN A 394 8.92 -9.64 9.17
N VAL A 395 10.11 -9.84 8.60
CA VAL A 395 11.26 -10.46 9.28
C VAL A 395 12.46 -9.55 9.10
N SER A 396 13.10 -9.19 10.21
CA SER A 396 14.35 -8.43 10.23
C SER A 396 15.46 -9.30 10.77
N VAL A 397 16.56 -9.42 10.01
CA VAL A 397 17.68 -10.33 10.31
C VAL A 397 18.98 -9.55 10.42
N ALA A 398 19.77 -9.82 11.44
CA ALA A 398 21.15 -9.34 11.56
C ALA A 398 22.14 -10.50 11.51
N PHE A 399 23.38 -10.24 11.05
CA PHE A 399 24.45 -11.24 10.96
C PHE A 399 25.68 -10.79 11.76
N GLY A 400 25.63 -10.91 13.08
CA GLY A 400 26.73 -10.58 13.99
C GLY A 400 27.03 -9.07 14.04
N SER A 401 27.57 -8.48 12.96
CA SER A 401 27.90 -7.05 12.87
C SER A 401 27.14 -6.37 11.73
N ASP A 402 27.06 -5.02 11.79
CA ASP A 402 26.49 -4.20 10.71
C ASP A 402 27.21 -4.42 9.38
N GLU A 403 28.56 -4.50 9.41
CA GLU A 403 29.36 -4.75 8.21
C GLU A 403 29.05 -6.12 7.61
N ARG A 404 28.99 -7.16 8.43
CA ARG A 404 28.64 -8.51 7.98
C ARG A 404 27.23 -8.57 7.41
N THR A 405 26.27 -7.89 8.00
CA THR A 405 24.90 -7.81 7.51
C THR A 405 24.85 -7.17 6.12
N ARG A 406 25.60 -6.08 5.90
CA ARG A 406 25.71 -5.47 4.56
C ARG A 406 26.36 -6.37 3.54
N GLU A 407 27.42 -7.09 3.90
CA GLU A 407 28.09 -8.05 3.01
C GLU A 407 27.16 -9.18 2.59
N VAL A 408 26.47 -9.81 3.56
CA VAL A 408 25.49 -10.87 3.29
C VAL A 408 24.40 -10.36 2.35
N THR A 409 23.87 -9.18 2.61
CA THR A 409 22.85 -8.54 1.75
C THR A 409 23.36 -8.32 0.34
N ALA A 410 24.58 -7.80 0.17
CA ALA A 410 25.16 -7.55 -1.15
C ALA A 410 25.37 -8.84 -1.94
N ARG A 411 25.88 -9.91 -1.29
CA ARG A 411 26.07 -11.23 -1.94
C ARG A 411 24.73 -11.85 -2.33
N LEU A 412 23.71 -11.75 -1.48
CA LEU A 412 22.37 -12.23 -1.76
C LEU A 412 21.77 -11.57 -3.01
N LEU A 413 21.90 -10.26 -3.11
CA LEU A 413 21.43 -9.52 -4.29
C LEU A 413 22.21 -9.89 -5.56
N ALA A 414 23.51 -10.11 -5.45
CA ALA A 414 24.35 -10.54 -6.58
C ALA A 414 24.04 -11.97 -7.05
N ASP A 415 23.62 -12.89 -6.15
CA ASP A 415 23.18 -14.25 -6.49
C ASP A 415 21.89 -14.25 -7.35
N GLY A 416 21.00 -13.26 -7.14
CA GLY A 416 19.80 -13.04 -7.96
C GLY A 416 18.68 -14.09 -7.80
N VAL A 417 18.85 -15.11 -6.98
CA VAL A 417 17.83 -16.17 -6.74
C VAL A 417 16.62 -15.62 -5.99
N THR A 418 16.86 -14.77 -5.00
CA THR A 418 15.83 -14.10 -4.20
C THR A 418 16.16 -12.61 -4.04
N TRP A 419 15.18 -11.80 -3.73
CA TRP A 419 15.39 -10.39 -3.47
C TRP A 419 14.88 -10.01 -2.09
N MET A 420 15.77 -9.55 -1.23
CA MET A 420 15.51 -9.03 0.11
C MET A 420 16.29 -7.73 0.28
N SER A 421 15.77 -6.75 1.03
CA SER A 421 16.43 -5.43 1.11
C SER A 421 17.25 -5.24 2.38
N GLY A 422 18.40 -4.60 2.26
CA GLY A 422 19.07 -4.00 3.41
C GLY A 422 18.26 -2.83 3.97
N SER A 423 18.33 -2.64 5.28
CA SER A 423 17.72 -1.52 5.99
C SER A 423 18.50 -1.24 7.28
N ARG A 424 18.14 -0.13 7.97
CA ARG A 424 18.65 0.16 9.30
C ARG A 424 17.50 0.30 10.29
N TRP A 425 17.52 -0.48 11.36
CA TRP A 425 16.50 -0.47 12.40
C TRP A 425 17.12 -0.46 13.79
N GLN A 426 16.66 0.45 14.65
CA GLN A 426 17.16 0.64 16.02
C GLN A 426 18.69 0.71 16.11
N GLY A 427 19.30 1.42 15.18
CA GLY A 427 20.74 1.62 15.14
C GLY A 427 21.56 0.46 14.59
N ARG A 428 20.93 -0.67 14.15
CA ARG A 428 21.57 -1.84 13.54
C ARG A 428 21.22 -1.95 12.07
N ASP A 429 22.17 -2.40 11.26
CA ASP A 429 21.86 -2.82 9.87
C ASP A 429 21.17 -4.17 9.88
N VAL A 430 20.13 -4.32 9.08
CA VAL A 430 19.31 -5.53 8.98
C VAL A 430 19.04 -5.91 7.52
N LEU A 431 18.99 -7.19 7.25
CA LEU A 431 18.36 -7.75 6.05
C LEU A 431 16.86 -7.87 6.35
N ARG A 432 16.03 -7.21 5.55
CA ARG A 432 14.59 -7.20 5.74
C ARG A 432 13.88 -8.07 4.71
N VAL A 433 13.02 -8.94 5.20
CA VAL A 433 12.15 -9.82 4.42
C VAL A 433 10.71 -9.37 4.62
N SER A 434 10.04 -9.01 3.53
CA SER A 434 8.64 -8.58 3.53
C SER A 434 7.82 -9.58 2.70
N VAL A 435 7.07 -10.45 3.36
CA VAL A 435 6.26 -11.46 2.67
C VAL A 435 4.95 -10.83 2.23
N SER A 436 4.74 -10.72 0.93
CA SER A 436 3.56 -10.06 0.35
C SER A 436 2.93 -10.82 -0.81
N ASN A 437 3.63 -11.78 -1.41
CA ASN A 437 3.18 -12.46 -2.62
C ASN A 437 2.36 -13.72 -2.32
N TRP A 438 1.16 -13.78 -2.85
CA TRP A 438 0.25 -14.92 -2.73
C TRP A 438 0.81 -16.22 -3.32
N SER A 439 1.70 -16.12 -4.32
CA SER A 439 2.25 -17.28 -5.03
C SER A 439 3.52 -17.86 -4.40
N THR A 440 4.03 -17.26 -3.31
CA THR A 440 5.20 -17.81 -2.59
C THR A 440 4.86 -19.16 -2.00
N ASP A 441 5.48 -20.21 -2.51
CA ASP A 441 5.29 -21.59 -2.06
C ASP A 441 6.47 -22.11 -1.22
N ALA A 442 6.39 -23.39 -0.82
CA ALA A 442 7.41 -24.02 0.01
C ALA A 442 8.77 -24.18 -0.73
N GLU A 443 8.76 -24.32 -2.05
CA GLU A 443 9.98 -24.38 -2.86
C GLU A 443 10.65 -23.01 -2.94
N ASP A 444 9.87 -21.93 -3.17
CA ASP A 444 10.36 -20.56 -3.15
C ASP A 444 10.99 -20.21 -1.80
N VAL A 445 10.35 -20.62 -0.69
CA VAL A 445 10.88 -20.44 0.67
C VAL A 445 12.21 -21.18 0.82
N ALA A 446 12.27 -22.47 0.45
CA ALA A 446 13.48 -23.27 0.57
C ALA A 446 14.64 -22.69 -0.27
N ARG A 447 14.38 -22.34 -1.54
CA ARG A 447 15.37 -21.72 -2.44
C ARG A 447 15.88 -20.39 -1.89
N SER A 448 15.02 -19.61 -1.28
CA SER A 448 15.36 -18.29 -0.69
C SER A 448 16.22 -18.44 0.57
N ILE A 449 15.88 -19.38 1.47
CA ILE A 449 16.69 -19.69 2.67
C ILE A 449 18.07 -20.21 2.25
N ASP A 450 18.15 -21.09 1.24
CA ASP A 450 19.42 -21.60 0.72
C ASP A 450 20.29 -20.48 0.10
N ALA A 451 19.68 -19.51 -0.57
CA ALA A 451 20.40 -18.34 -1.06
C ALA A 451 20.98 -17.49 0.08
N VAL A 452 20.19 -17.23 1.15
CA VAL A 452 20.70 -16.56 2.36
C VAL A 452 21.83 -17.35 3.01
N ARG A 453 21.71 -18.67 3.11
CA ARG A 453 22.75 -19.54 3.68
C ARG A 453 24.05 -19.45 2.89
N ARG A 454 24.01 -19.51 1.55
CA ARG A 454 25.20 -19.32 0.69
C ARG A 454 25.82 -17.95 0.87
N ALA A 455 25.00 -16.90 0.91
CA ALA A 455 25.48 -15.52 1.12
C ALA A 455 26.15 -15.34 2.49
N ALA A 456 25.67 -16.03 3.52
CA ALA A 456 26.22 -16.00 4.87
C ALA A 456 27.49 -16.85 5.03
N ALA A 457 27.69 -17.91 4.24
CA ALA A 457 28.87 -18.78 4.31
C ALA A 457 30.15 -18.18 3.68
N GLY A 458 30.03 -17.28 2.74
CA GLY A 458 31.14 -16.57 2.07
C GLY A 458 31.47 -15.26 2.76
#